data_33c88d0cef5358ab5120470fa7044b57
#
_entry.id   33c88d0cef5358ab5120470fa7044b57
#
_cell.length_a   1.000
_cell.length_b   1.000
_cell.length_c   1.000
_cell.angle_alpha   90.00
_cell.angle_beta   90.00
_cell.angle_gamma   90.00
#
_symmetry.space_group_name_H-M   'P 1'
#
loop_
_entity.id
_entity.type
_entity.pdbx_description
1 polymer ?
#
loop_
_entity_poly.entity_id
_entity_poly.type
_entity_poly.pdbx_seq_one_letter_code
_entity_poly.pdbx_strand_id
1 'polypeptide(L)'
;MACAEAGADAIFPEAITDLPMYRKVRDAVGVPVLANITEFGKTPLYTRDELGTVGVDIVLHCCSAYRAMNLAALEVYQAIRRDGTQKNVVGRMQTRDDLYKFLDYHAYEQKLDQLFAAEKEKK
;
A
#
# COMPACT_ATOMS: atom_id res chain seq x y z
N MET A 1 -24.35 7.92 10.20
CA MET A 1 -24.77 8.63 11.42
C MET A 1 -24.60 7.74 12.66
N ALA A 2 -25.33 6.62 12.79
CA ALA A 2 -25.24 5.79 14.02
C ALA A 2 -23.81 5.39 14.46
N CYS A 3 -22.90 5.10 13.54
CA CYS A 3 -21.50 4.79 13.90
C CYS A 3 -20.76 6.00 14.47
N ALA A 4 -20.94 7.19 13.88
CA ALA A 4 -20.32 8.41 14.39
C ALA A 4 -20.91 8.81 15.77
N GLU A 5 -22.22 8.68 15.94
CA GLU A 5 -22.91 8.89 17.22
C GLU A 5 -22.44 7.90 18.31
N ALA A 6 -22.07 6.69 17.92
CA ALA A 6 -21.51 5.66 18.80
C ALA A 6 -20.00 5.86 19.09
N GLY A 7 -19.37 6.90 18.54
CA GLY A 7 -17.98 7.27 18.83
C GLY A 7 -16.95 6.81 17.77
N ALA A 8 -17.35 6.56 16.53
CA ALA A 8 -16.38 6.28 15.47
C ALA A 8 -15.59 7.55 15.12
N ASP A 9 -14.25 7.47 15.09
CA ASP A 9 -13.34 8.57 14.74
C ASP A 9 -13.29 8.86 13.24
N ALA A 10 -13.66 7.88 12.40
CA ALA A 10 -13.74 7.98 10.93
C ALA A 10 -14.76 7.00 10.38
N ILE A 11 -15.25 7.24 9.17
CA ILE A 11 -16.21 6.35 8.48
C ILE A 11 -15.60 5.81 7.19
N PHE A 12 -15.72 4.51 6.99
CA PHE A 12 -15.39 3.79 5.78
C PHE A 12 -16.70 3.36 5.08
N PRO A 13 -17.26 4.16 4.16
CA PRO A 13 -18.45 3.78 3.41
C PRO A 13 -18.07 2.83 2.27
N GLU A 14 -18.64 1.63 2.28
CA GLU A 14 -18.33 0.60 1.29
C GLU A 14 -19.10 0.83 -0.02
N ALA A 15 -18.44 0.52 -1.15
CA ALA A 15 -19.05 0.43 -2.48
C ALA A 15 -19.80 1.69 -2.96
N ILE A 16 -19.29 2.86 -2.63
CA ILE A 16 -19.81 4.14 -3.15
C ILE A 16 -19.56 4.21 -4.65
N THR A 17 -20.58 4.55 -5.41
CA THR A 17 -20.55 4.47 -6.89
C THR A 17 -20.36 5.82 -7.58
N ASP A 18 -20.52 6.94 -6.88
CA ASP A 18 -20.35 8.28 -7.45
C ASP A 18 -19.83 9.31 -6.43
N LEU A 19 -19.23 10.38 -6.94
CA LEU A 19 -18.69 11.47 -6.10
C LEU A 19 -19.78 12.18 -5.27
N PRO A 20 -20.99 12.47 -5.78
CA PRO A 20 -22.05 13.08 -4.97
C PRO A 20 -22.44 12.22 -3.75
N MET A 21 -22.36 10.89 -3.81
CA MET A 21 -22.61 10.04 -2.65
C MET A 21 -21.56 10.23 -1.56
N TYR A 22 -20.28 10.37 -1.92
CA TYR A 22 -19.23 10.71 -0.94
C TYR A 22 -19.53 12.04 -0.24
N ARG A 23 -19.94 13.08 -1.00
CA ARG A 23 -20.34 14.36 -0.42
C ARG A 23 -21.49 14.20 0.57
N LYS A 24 -22.55 13.47 0.20
CA LYS A 24 -23.68 13.22 1.09
C LYS A 24 -23.27 12.50 2.39
N VAL A 25 -22.39 11.50 2.28
CA VAL A 25 -21.86 10.79 3.45
C VAL A 25 -21.09 11.77 4.32
N ARG A 26 -20.14 12.52 3.74
CA ARG A 26 -19.29 13.49 4.46
C ARG A 26 -20.13 14.51 5.24
N ASP A 27 -21.13 15.09 4.58
CA ASP A 27 -22.00 16.10 5.18
C ASP A 27 -22.88 15.51 6.31
N ALA A 28 -23.23 14.23 6.21
CA ALA A 28 -24.08 13.57 7.19
C ALA A 28 -23.33 13.09 8.44
N VAL A 29 -22.06 12.68 8.33
CA VAL A 29 -21.37 12.02 9.45
C VAL A 29 -20.55 12.98 10.32
N GLY A 30 -20.06 14.08 9.78
CA GLY A 30 -19.28 15.08 10.52
C GLY A 30 -17.88 14.64 10.97
N VAL A 31 -17.47 13.41 10.66
CA VAL A 31 -16.14 12.83 10.96
C VAL A 31 -15.42 12.50 9.67
N PRO A 32 -14.09 12.29 9.67
CA PRO A 32 -13.33 11.94 8.49
C PRO A 32 -13.92 10.76 7.71
N VAL A 33 -13.88 10.86 6.37
CA VAL A 33 -14.37 9.82 5.45
C VAL A 33 -13.22 9.22 4.67
N LEU A 34 -13.14 7.89 4.68
CA LEU A 34 -12.18 7.11 3.90
C LEU A 34 -12.85 6.60 2.62
N ALA A 35 -12.21 6.81 1.48
CA ALA A 35 -12.57 6.18 0.21
C ALA A 35 -11.65 4.98 -0.08
N ASN A 36 -12.23 3.80 -0.21
CA ASN A 36 -11.50 2.61 -0.63
C ASN A 36 -11.53 2.51 -2.16
N ILE A 37 -10.41 2.80 -2.79
CA ILE A 37 -10.23 2.74 -4.24
C ILE A 37 -9.51 1.43 -4.56
N THR A 38 -10.31 0.40 -4.83
CA THR A 38 -9.79 -0.94 -5.14
C THR A 38 -10.16 -1.35 -6.56
N GLU A 39 -9.23 -2.01 -7.24
CA GLU A 39 -9.43 -2.54 -8.58
C GLU A 39 -10.51 -3.63 -8.55
N PHE A 40 -11.30 -3.69 -9.62
CA PHE A 40 -12.38 -4.68 -9.81
C PHE A 40 -13.54 -4.57 -8.80
N GLY A 41 -13.60 -3.48 -8.03
CA GLY A 41 -14.70 -3.16 -7.14
C GLY A 41 -15.86 -2.43 -7.85
N LYS A 42 -16.83 -1.97 -7.06
CA LYS A 42 -17.97 -1.18 -7.57
C LYS A 42 -17.67 0.30 -7.68
N THR A 43 -16.77 0.81 -6.82
CA THR A 43 -16.35 2.21 -6.81
C THR A 43 -15.46 2.48 -8.02
N PRO A 44 -15.73 3.49 -8.85
CA PRO A 44 -14.82 3.92 -9.91
C PRO A 44 -13.45 4.33 -9.35
N LEU A 45 -12.40 4.18 -10.15
CA LEU A 45 -11.04 4.52 -9.75
C LEU A 45 -10.81 6.04 -9.81
N TYR A 46 -11.47 6.76 -8.93
CA TYR A 46 -11.31 8.20 -8.78
C TYR A 46 -9.89 8.56 -8.34
N THR A 47 -9.40 9.69 -8.82
CA THR A 47 -8.15 10.28 -8.35
C THR A 47 -8.31 10.86 -6.94
N ARG A 48 -7.18 11.03 -6.24
CA ARG A 48 -7.13 11.74 -4.95
C ARG A 48 -7.78 13.13 -5.04
N ASP A 49 -7.51 13.87 -6.12
CA ASP A 49 -7.97 15.23 -6.29
C ASP A 49 -9.50 15.29 -6.52
N GLU A 50 -10.06 14.37 -7.33
CA GLU A 50 -11.52 14.23 -7.48
C GLU A 50 -12.20 13.93 -6.15
N LEU A 51 -11.66 12.99 -5.37
CA LEU A 51 -12.18 12.64 -4.06
C LEU A 51 -12.06 13.81 -3.06
N GLY A 52 -10.99 14.57 -3.13
CA GLY A 52 -10.80 15.79 -2.32
C GLY A 52 -11.87 16.84 -2.57
N THR A 53 -12.37 17.00 -3.82
CA THR A 53 -13.45 17.97 -4.14
C THR A 53 -14.76 17.67 -3.41
N VAL A 54 -14.98 16.42 -3.02
CA VAL A 54 -16.20 15.98 -2.31
C VAL A 54 -15.98 15.74 -0.82
N GLY A 55 -14.80 16.11 -0.29
CA GLY A 55 -14.50 16.11 1.15
C GLY A 55 -14.09 14.73 1.70
N VAL A 56 -13.54 13.85 0.86
CA VAL A 56 -12.88 12.64 1.33
C VAL A 56 -11.54 13.02 1.94
N ASP A 57 -11.26 12.50 3.12
CA ASP A 57 -10.07 12.83 3.92
C ASP A 57 -8.94 11.79 3.71
N ILE A 58 -9.30 10.53 3.49
CA ILE A 58 -8.35 9.41 3.36
C ILE A 58 -8.67 8.63 2.08
N VAL A 59 -7.67 8.42 1.24
CA VAL A 59 -7.79 7.56 0.04
C VAL A 59 -6.96 6.31 0.24
N LEU A 60 -7.60 5.15 0.22
CA LEU A 60 -6.98 3.84 0.43
C LEU A 60 -6.88 3.06 -0.88
N HIS A 61 -5.66 2.73 -1.29
CA HIS A 61 -5.37 1.80 -2.39
C HIS A 61 -4.96 0.44 -1.81
N CYS A 62 -5.91 -0.28 -1.22
CA CYS A 62 -5.66 -1.42 -0.34
C CYS A 62 -4.98 -2.61 -1.02
N CYS A 63 -5.24 -2.86 -2.30
CA CYS A 63 -4.78 -4.06 -3.01
C CYS A 63 -3.87 -3.78 -4.20
N SER A 64 -3.65 -2.55 -4.61
CA SER A 64 -2.98 -2.21 -5.87
C SER A 64 -1.57 -2.78 -5.96
N ALA A 65 -0.72 -2.49 -4.98
CA ALA A 65 0.64 -3.01 -4.94
C ALA A 65 0.66 -4.54 -4.79
N TYR A 66 -0.20 -5.10 -3.93
CA TYR A 66 -0.31 -6.54 -3.72
C TYR A 66 -0.69 -7.29 -5.01
N ARG A 67 -1.68 -6.81 -5.76
CA ARG A 67 -2.08 -7.40 -7.05
C ARG A 67 -0.97 -7.33 -8.10
N ALA A 68 -0.27 -6.19 -8.17
CA ALA A 68 0.87 -6.02 -9.07
C ALA A 68 2.02 -6.97 -8.72
N MET A 69 2.35 -7.10 -7.44
CA MET A 69 3.37 -8.05 -6.95
C MET A 69 3.02 -9.50 -7.28
N ASN A 70 1.76 -9.90 -7.05
CA ASN A 70 1.31 -11.26 -7.33
C ASN A 70 1.41 -11.62 -8.81
N LEU A 71 1.02 -10.71 -9.70
CA LEU A 71 1.15 -10.94 -11.14
C LEU A 71 2.62 -11.05 -11.56
N ALA A 72 3.48 -10.16 -11.06
CA ALA A 72 4.92 -10.20 -11.35
C ALA A 72 5.56 -11.50 -10.84
N ALA A 73 5.20 -11.94 -9.62
CA ALA A 73 5.70 -13.21 -9.08
C ALA A 73 5.23 -14.42 -9.92
N LEU A 74 3.96 -14.44 -10.32
CA LEU A 74 3.40 -15.49 -11.18
C LEU A 74 4.18 -15.60 -12.51
N GLU A 75 4.45 -14.47 -13.16
CA GLU A 75 5.20 -14.42 -14.40
C GLU A 75 6.63 -14.97 -14.26
N VAL A 76 7.29 -14.68 -13.13
CA VAL A 76 8.63 -15.23 -12.83
C VAL A 76 8.56 -16.74 -12.65
N TYR A 77 7.60 -17.26 -11.87
CA TYR A 77 7.43 -18.71 -11.70
C TYR A 77 7.12 -19.43 -13.02
N GLN A 78 6.28 -18.83 -13.86
CA GLN A 78 5.98 -19.38 -15.19
C GLN A 78 7.21 -19.40 -16.10
N ALA A 79 8.04 -18.34 -16.06
CA ALA A 79 9.29 -18.30 -16.83
C ALA A 79 10.27 -19.39 -16.36
N ILE A 80 10.48 -19.55 -15.06
CA ILE A 80 11.35 -20.60 -14.50
C ILE A 80 10.84 -21.99 -14.89
N ARG A 81 9.52 -22.22 -14.78
CA ARG A 81 8.92 -23.52 -15.15
C ARG A 81 9.09 -23.85 -16.65
N ARG A 82 8.94 -22.86 -17.51
CA ARG A 82 9.04 -23.00 -18.97
C ARG A 82 10.48 -23.11 -19.44
N ASP A 83 11.37 -22.25 -18.93
CA ASP A 83 12.72 -22.02 -19.46
C ASP A 83 13.81 -22.69 -18.61
N GLY A 84 13.48 -23.21 -17.43
CA GLY A 84 14.44 -23.74 -16.44
C GLY A 84 15.32 -22.67 -15.81
N THR A 85 15.03 -21.37 -16.03
CA THR A 85 15.83 -20.23 -15.58
C THR A 85 15.00 -18.94 -15.53
N GLN A 86 15.39 -18.01 -14.66
CA GLN A 86 14.81 -16.67 -14.59
C GLN A 86 15.52 -15.65 -15.49
N LYS A 87 16.53 -16.04 -16.26
CA LYS A 87 17.42 -15.14 -17.02
C LYS A 87 16.66 -14.11 -17.86
N ASN A 88 15.56 -14.53 -18.51
CA ASN A 88 14.80 -13.71 -19.43
C ASN A 88 13.88 -12.67 -18.73
N VAL A 89 13.74 -12.73 -17.41
CA VAL A 89 12.89 -11.82 -16.62
C VAL A 89 13.66 -10.98 -15.59
N VAL A 90 14.99 -11.16 -15.47
CA VAL A 90 15.84 -10.43 -14.52
C VAL A 90 15.72 -8.91 -14.68
N GLY A 91 15.64 -8.40 -15.91
CA GLY A 91 15.49 -6.96 -16.17
C GLY A 91 14.19 -6.33 -15.66
N ARG A 92 13.23 -7.14 -15.20
CA ARG A 92 11.96 -6.70 -14.60
C ARG A 92 11.95 -6.82 -13.09
N MET A 93 13.06 -7.26 -12.49
CA MET A 93 13.21 -7.42 -11.04
C MET A 93 13.87 -6.19 -10.44
N GLN A 94 13.51 -5.91 -9.20
CA GLN A 94 14.21 -4.94 -8.38
C GLN A 94 15.65 -5.41 -8.16
N THR A 95 16.62 -4.51 -8.32
CA THR A 95 18.02 -4.83 -8.04
C THR A 95 18.25 -4.98 -6.55
N ARG A 96 19.34 -5.68 -6.18
CA ARG A 96 19.76 -5.77 -4.77
C ARG A 96 20.06 -4.39 -4.18
N ASP A 97 20.72 -3.54 -4.94
CA ASP A 97 21.09 -2.19 -4.49
C ASP A 97 19.85 -1.32 -4.23
N ASP A 98 18.82 -1.41 -5.06
CA ASP A 98 17.57 -0.70 -4.85
C ASP A 98 16.84 -1.23 -3.61
N LEU A 99 16.78 -2.55 -3.44
CA LEU A 99 16.18 -3.16 -2.24
C LEU A 99 16.91 -2.69 -0.97
N TYR A 100 18.24 -2.68 -0.98
CA TYR A 100 19.05 -2.25 0.15
C TYR A 100 18.83 -0.79 0.53
N LYS A 101 18.63 0.09 -0.47
CA LYS A 101 18.26 1.49 -0.22
C LYS A 101 16.89 1.62 0.47
N PHE A 102 15.89 0.88 -0.01
CA PHE A 102 14.55 0.90 0.60
C PHE A 102 14.52 0.36 2.03
N LEU A 103 15.33 -0.65 2.33
CA LEU A 103 15.42 -1.27 3.65
C LEU A 103 16.35 -0.53 4.60
N ASP A 104 17.10 0.46 4.12
CA ASP A 104 18.24 1.06 4.86
C ASP A 104 19.19 -0.01 5.43
N TYR A 105 19.47 -1.03 4.60
CA TYR A 105 20.15 -2.27 5.01
C TYR A 105 21.52 -1.98 5.66
N HIS A 106 22.30 -1.08 5.10
CA HIS A 106 23.64 -0.76 5.60
C HIS A 106 23.63 -0.10 6.99
N ALA A 107 22.57 0.64 7.34
CA ALA A 107 22.44 1.19 8.69
C ALA A 107 22.26 0.07 9.73
N TYR A 108 21.54 -1.03 9.38
CA TYR A 108 21.42 -2.19 10.25
C TYR A 108 22.74 -2.95 10.41
N GLU A 109 23.52 -3.14 9.34
CA GLU A 109 24.85 -3.76 9.40
C GLU A 109 25.79 -2.96 10.31
N GLN A 110 25.87 -1.63 10.11
CA GLN A 110 26.70 -0.75 10.93
C GLN A 110 26.31 -0.79 12.41
N LYS A 111 25.03 -0.84 12.71
CA LYS A 111 24.53 -0.94 14.07
C LYS A 111 24.95 -2.25 14.75
N LEU A 112 24.88 -3.37 14.03
CA LEU A 112 25.35 -4.67 14.53
C LEU A 112 26.86 -4.66 14.80
N ASP A 113 27.66 -4.12 13.89
CA ASP A 113 29.10 -4.01 14.06
C ASP A 113 29.46 -3.17 15.29
N GLN A 114 28.76 -2.06 15.54
CA GLN A 114 28.94 -1.23 16.73
C GLN A 114 28.60 -1.98 18.01
N LEU A 115 27.51 -2.76 18.02
CA LEU A 115 27.13 -3.56 19.18
C LEU A 115 28.17 -4.65 19.50
N PHE A 116 28.66 -5.36 18.50
CA PHE A 116 29.71 -6.38 18.68
C PHE A 116 31.06 -5.77 19.08
N ALA A 117 31.40 -4.57 18.60
CA ALA A 117 32.59 -3.88 19.04
C ALA A 117 32.52 -3.50 20.54
N ALA A 118 31.38 -2.95 20.97
CA ALA A 118 31.14 -2.58 22.36
C ALA A 118 31.13 -3.79 23.34
N GLU A 119 30.75 -4.99 22.88
CA GLU A 119 30.85 -6.21 23.68
C GLU A 119 32.29 -6.70 23.85
N LYS A 120 33.15 -6.52 22.84
CA LYS A 120 34.58 -6.90 22.91
C LYS A 120 35.37 -6.01 23.86
N GLU A 121 35.01 -4.73 23.96
CA GLU A 121 35.69 -3.80 24.90
C GLU A 121 35.34 -4.03 26.36
N LYS A 122 34.27 -4.79 26.65
CA LYS A 122 33.85 -5.13 28.02
C LYS A 122 34.47 -6.43 28.60
N LYS A 123 35.26 -7.12 27.78
CA LYS A 123 35.99 -8.34 28.19
C LYS A 123 37.48 -8.08 28.38
#